data_5dd497c027fc5882ce19151abe8440c6
#
_entry.id   5dd497c027fc5882ce19151abe8440c6
#
_cell.length_a   1.000
_cell.length_b   1.000
_cell.length_c   1.000
_cell.angle_alpha   90.00
_cell.angle_beta   90.00
_cell.angle_gamma   90.00
#
_symmetry.space_group_name_H-M   'P 1'
#
loop_
_entity.id
_entity.type
_entity.pdbx_description
1 polymer ?
#
loop_
_entity_poly.entity_id
_entity_poly.type
_entity_poly.pdbx_seq_one_letter_code
_entity_poly.pdbx_strand_id
1 'polypeptide(L)'
;MITKEQIQQIEQSSLPAAIQLVADLFPGKVVFSSSLGQEDQVITDAICRNKIAVEIFTLDTGRLFYETYDLIEKTNARYKTNLKIYFPDATDVETFVRAKGMNSFYESVENRKECCNIRKVKPLNRALQGAEVWITGLRAEQSDNRKDMAMIEWDEQRQLYKFNPLINWSYDEMIAYINEHKVPYNTLHDKGFISIGCAPCTRAIEPGEDARAGRWWWEASQKECGLHATK
;
A
#
# COMPACT_ATOMS: atom_id res chain seq x y z
N MET A 1 14.82 15.65 12.55
CA MET A 1 14.19 14.50 13.27
C MET A 1 12.88 14.99 13.90
N ILE A 2 11.84 14.18 13.89
CA ILE A 2 10.55 14.50 14.51
C ILE A 2 10.70 14.45 16.04
N THR A 3 10.21 15.46 16.76
CA THR A 3 10.26 15.49 18.24
C THR A 3 9.12 14.65 18.84
N LYS A 4 9.23 14.32 20.14
CA LYS A 4 8.17 13.57 20.85
C LYS A 4 6.85 14.35 20.89
N GLU A 5 6.92 15.66 21.07
CA GLU A 5 5.78 16.56 21.10
C GLU A 5 5.06 16.57 19.73
N GLN A 6 5.84 16.60 18.63
CA GLN A 6 5.29 16.52 17.28
C GLN A 6 4.61 15.17 17.01
N ILE A 7 5.23 14.05 17.44
CA ILE A 7 4.61 12.72 17.33
C ILE A 7 3.28 12.70 18.07
N GLN A 8 3.24 13.15 19.32
CA GLN A 8 2.03 13.21 20.11
C GLN A 8 0.94 14.08 19.47
N GLN A 9 1.30 15.22 18.89
CA GLN A 9 0.37 16.09 18.17
C GLN A 9 -0.22 15.39 16.94
N ILE A 10 0.59 14.65 16.18
CA ILE A 10 0.17 13.91 15.00
C ILE A 10 -0.80 12.78 15.41
N GLU A 11 -0.46 12.03 16.47
CA GLU A 11 -1.27 10.91 16.97
C GLU A 11 -2.66 11.36 17.50
N GLN A 12 -2.77 12.57 18.02
CA GLN A 12 -4.02 13.16 18.53
C GLN A 12 -4.84 13.87 17.46
N SER A 13 -4.34 13.99 16.27
CA SER A 13 -4.98 14.73 15.17
C SER A 13 -5.95 13.85 14.36
N SER A 14 -6.94 14.49 13.73
CA SER A 14 -7.74 13.82 12.70
C SER A 14 -6.87 13.39 11.50
N LEU A 15 -7.31 12.40 10.72
CA LEU A 15 -6.56 11.88 9.58
C LEU A 15 -6.01 12.98 8.65
N PRO A 16 -6.80 13.93 8.12
CA PRO A 16 -6.26 14.96 7.25
C PRO A 16 -5.31 15.93 7.99
N ALA A 17 -5.57 16.24 9.26
CA ALA A 17 -4.71 17.11 10.05
C ALA A 17 -3.35 16.44 10.34
N ALA A 18 -3.33 15.16 10.66
CA ALA A 18 -2.11 14.39 10.87
C ALA A 18 -1.23 14.36 9.60
N ILE A 19 -1.85 14.10 8.44
CA ILE A 19 -1.13 14.11 7.15
C ILE A 19 -0.60 15.51 6.83
N GLN A 20 -1.40 16.56 7.08
CA GLN A 20 -0.98 17.95 6.86
C GLN A 20 0.23 18.31 7.74
N LEU A 21 0.18 17.98 9.05
CA LEU A 21 1.30 18.24 9.95
C LEU A 21 2.60 17.57 9.46
N VAL A 22 2.51 16.33 9.00
CA VAL A 22 3.68 15.63 8.44
C VAL A 22 4.16 16.29 7.16
N ALA A 23 3.24 16.71 6.27
CA ALA A 23 3.61 17.42 5.03
C ALA A 23 4.27 18.78 5.30
N ASP A 24 3.84 19.49 6.34
CA ASP A 24 4.42 20.78 6.74
C ASP A 24 5.82 20.61 7.38
N LEU A 25 6.06 19.51 8.11
CA LEU A 25 7.36 19.18 8.69
C LEU A 25 8.41 18.78 7.64
N PHE A 26 7.96 18.19 6.53
CA PHE A 26 8.83 17.66 5.48
C PHE A 26 8.38 18.15 4.08
N PRO A 27 8.44 19.46 3.81
CA PRO A 27 7.89 20.03 2.57
C PRO A 27 8.53 19.43 1.32
N GLY A 28 7.69 18.85 0.45
CA GLY A 28 8.12 18.23 -0.81
C GLY A 28 8.89 16.91 -0.63
N LYS A 29 8.91 16.32 0.57
CA LYS A 29 9.63 15.08 0.90
C LYS A 29 8.73 13.96 1.41
N VAL A 30 7.42 14.16 1.36
CA VAL A 30 6.43 13.18 1.78
C VAL A 30 5.83 12.51 0.55
N VAL A 31 5.87 11.18 0.53
CA VAL A 31 5.28 10.37 -0.54
C VAL A 31 4.31 9.35 0.04
N PHE A 32 3.27 9.02 -0.70
CA PHE A 32 2.30 8.00 -0.34
C PHE A 32 2.27 6.89 -1.40
N SER A 33 2.51 5.64 -0.98
CA SER A 33 2.37 4.47 -1.84
C SER A 33 0.97 3.89 -1.75
N SER A 34 0.17 4.05 -2.79
CA SER A 34 -1.18 3.48 -2.85
C SER A 34 -1.17 2.13 -3.56
N SER A 35 -1.64 1.08 -2.90
CA SER A 35 -1.98 -0.20 -3.52
C SER A 35 -3.39 -0.20 -4.13
N LEU A 36 -4.14 0.91 -3.99
CA LEU A 36 -5.55 1.05 -4.35
C LEU A 36 -6.48 0.13 -3.52
N GLY A 37 -6.02 -0.36 -2.38
CA GLY A 37 -6.87 -0.98 -1.36
C GLY A 37 -7.77 0.05 -0.68
N GLN A 38 -8.74 -0.41 0.10
CA GLN A 38 -9.71 0.46 0.78
C GLN A 38 -9.02 1.48 1.69
N GLU A 39 -8.04 1.05 2.47
CA GLU A 39 -7.23 1.90 3.35
C GLU A 39 -6.51 3.00 2.56
N ASP A 40 -5.90 2.61 1.45
CA ASP A 40 -5.15 3.56 0.63
C ASP A 40 -6.06 4.56 -0.07
N GLN A 41 -7.28 4.16 -0.41
CA GLN A 41 -8.29 5.06 -0.97
C GLN A 41 -8.81 6.07 0.07
N VAL A 42 -8.94 5.70 1.35
CA VAL A 42 -9.23 6.63 2.45
C VAL A 42 -8.13 7.69 2.58
N ILE A 43 -6.85 7.28 2.56
CA ILE A 43 -5.72 8.20 2.60
C ILE A 43 -5.68 9.08 1.36
N THR A 44 -5.92 8.51 0.17
CA THR A 44 -6.01 9.27 -1.08
C THR A 44 -7.09 10.35 -1.02
N ASP A 45 -8.30 10.01 -0.51
CA ASP A 45 -9.39 10.97 -0.33
C ASP A 45 -8.99 12.09 0.63
N ALA A 46 -8.40 11.74 1.78
CA ALA A 46 -7.95 12.72 2.77
C ALA A 46 -6.92 13.69 2.18
N ILE A 47 -5.93 13.20 1.44
CA ILE A 47 -4.91 14.02 0.76
C ILE A 47 -5.55 14.93 -0.30
N CYS A 48 -6.32 14.35 -1.20
CA CYS A 48 -6.83 15.07 -2.37
C CYS A 48 -7.90 16.10 -2.01
N ARG A 49 -8.85 15.75 -1.13
CA ARG A 49 -9.92 16.67 -0.69
C ARG A 49 -9.39 17.87 0.05
N ASN A 50 -8.34 17.68 0.84
CA ASN A 50 -7.72 18.75 1.62
C ASN A 50 -6.55 19.41 0.89
N LYS A 51 -6.26 19.00 -0.36
CA LYS A 51 -5.17 19.53 -1.20
C LYS A 51 -3.81 19.51 -0.49
N ILE A 52 -3.55 18.46 0.29
CA ILE A 52 -2.30 18.31 1.03
C ILE A 52 -1.17 18.01 0.03
N ALA A 53 -0.02 18.65 0.22
CA ALA A 53 1.13 18.54 -0.68
C ALA A 53 1.91 17.22 -0.47
N VAL A 54 1.29 16.10 -0.84
CA VAL A 54 1.87 14.75 -0.81
C VAL A 54 1.83 14.16 -2.21
N GLU A 55 2.94 13.63 -2.68
CA GLU A 55 2.98 12.89 -3.94
C GLU A 55 2.40 11.49 -3.74
N ILE A 56 1.37 11.14 -4.53
CA ILE A 56 0.75 9.82 -4.50
C ILE A 56 1.26 8.99 -5.67
N PHE A 57 1.74 7.79 -5.39
CA PHE A 57 2.16 6.85 -6.43
C PHE A 57 1.60 5.45 -6.22
N THR A 58 1.56 4.67 -7.28
CA THR A 58 1.24 3.24 -7.26
C THR A 58 2.28 2.43 -8.02
N LEU A 59 2.35 1.13 -7.71
CA LEU A 59 3.24 0.19 -8.36
C LEU A 59 2.42 -0.69 -9.31
N ASP A 60 2.56 -0.47 -10.62
CA ASP A 60 2.04 -1.42 -11.59
C ASP A 60 3.03 -2.56 -11.79
N THR A 61 2.66 -3.73 -11.33
CA THR A 61 3.48 -4.95 -11.45
C THR A 61 3.44 -5.57 -12.84
N GLY A 62 2.60 -5.05 -13.74
CA GLY A 62 2.25 -5.66 -15.02
C GLY A 62 1.34 -6.89 -14.86
N ARG A 63 0.75 -7.10 -13.67
CA ARG A 63 -0.12 -8.24 -13.34
C ARG A 63 -1.27 -7.84 -12.40
N LEU A 64 -1.73 -6.60 -12.48
CA LEU A 64 -2.87 -6.15 -11.70
C LEU A 64 -4.18 -6.68 -12.29
N PHE A 65 -5.25 -6.65 -11.49
CA PHE A 65 -6.60 -6.88 -11.99
C PHE A 65 -7.06 -5.71 -12.86
N TYR A 66 -7.97 -5.97 -13.79
CA TYR A 66 -8.62 -4.93 -14.58
C TYR A 66 -9.31 -3.89 -13.69
N GLU A 67 -10.00 -4.34 -12.64
CA GLU A 67 -10.69 -3.49 -11.67
C GLU A 67 -9.74 -2.54 -10.92
N THR A 68 -8.47 -2.91 -10.80
CA THR A 68 -7.43 -2.02 -10.22
C THR A 68 -7.05 -0.92 -11.20
N TYR A 69 -6.90 -1.22 -12.49
CA TYR A 69 -6.67 -0.19 -13.52
C TYR A 69 -7.86 0.75 -13.66
N ASP A 70 -9.08 0.22 -13.67
CA ASP A 70 -10.32 1.01 -13.70
C ASP A 70 -10.41 1.95 -12.48
N LEU A 71 -9.98 1.49 -11.30
CA LEU A 71 -9.96 2.32 -10.10
C LEU A 71 -8.91 3.44 -10.18
N ILE A 72 -7.76 3.24 -10.84
CA ILE A 72 -6.79 4.31 -11.08
C ILE A 72 -7.46 5.45 -11.85
N GLU A 73 -8.12 5.12 -12.95
CA GLU A 73 -8.82 6.11 -13.79
C GLU A 73 -9.95 6.82 -13.03
N LYS A 74 -10.77 6.06 -12.28
CA LYS A 74 -11.83 6.63 -11.44
C LYS A 74 -11.29 7.57 -10.36
N THR A 75 -10.16 7.21 -9.74
CA THR A 75 -9.49 8.02 -8.71
C THR A 75 -8.97 9.32 -9.32
N ASN A 76 -8.24 9.24 -10.45
CA ASN A 76 -7.74 10.40 -11.16
C ASN A 76 -8.85 11.35 -11.59
N ALA A 77 -9.94 10.82 -12.15
CA ALA A 77 -11.08 11.62 -12.59
C ALA A 77 -11.80 12.31 -11.42
N ARG A 78 -12.04 11.58 -10.31
CA ARG A 78 -12.76 12.11 -9.14
C ARG A 78 -12.02 13.25 -8.46
N TYR A 79 -10.72 13.08 -8.24
CA TYR A 79 -9.92 14.05 -7.49
C TYR A 79 -9.17 15.04 -8.38
N LYS A 80 -9.32 14.91 -9.71
CA LYS A 80 -8.57 15.72 -10.70
C LYS A 80 -7.07 15.68 -10.43
N THR A 81 -6.58 14.50 -10.11
CA THR A 81 -5.18 14.20 -9.81
C THR A 81 -4.58 13.32 -10.91
N ASN A 82 -3.29 13.08 -10.82
CA ASN A 82 -2.58 12.16 -11.71
C ASN A 82 -1.62 11.33 -10.85
N LEU A 83 -2.08 10.14 -10.45
CA LEU A 83 -1.27 9.21 -9.68
C LEU A 83 0.00 8.85 -10.47
N LYS A 84 1.18 8.98 -9.87
CA LYS A 84 2.41 8.46 -10.48
C LYS A 84 2.38 6.94 -10.51
N ILE A 85 2.73 6.36 -11.66
CA ILE A 85 2.76 4.91 -11.82
C ILE A 85 4.21 4.48 -12.03
N TYR A 86 4.70 3.59 -11.16
CA TYR A 86 6.02 2.99 -11.28
C TYR A 86 5.92 1.55 -11.76
N PHE A 87 6.56 1.26 -12.88
CA PHE A 87 6.64 -0.06 -13.48
C PHE A 87 7.95 -0.77 -13.09
N PRO A 88 8.00 -2.10 -13.11
CA PRO A 88 9.27 -2.82 -13.02
C PRO A 88 10.15 -2.50 -14.23
N ASP A 89 11.45 -2.66 -14.06
CA ASP A 89 12.37 -2.58 -15.18
C ASP A 89 12.10 -3.71 -16.17
N ALA A 90 12.00 -3.37 -17.47
CA ALA A 90 11.66 -4.34 -18.51
C ALA A 90 12.73 -5.43 -18.62
N THR A 91 14.00 -5.06 -18.56
CA THR A 91 15.13 -6.01 -18.67
C THR A 91 15.14 -7.02 -17.52
N ASP A 92 14.85 -6.55 -16.28
CA ASP A 92 14.74 -7.43 -15.12
C ASP A 92 13.61 -8.45 -15.30
N VAL A 93 12.45 -7.97 -15.79
CA VAL A 93 11.28 -8.84 -16.02
C VAL A 93 11.55 -9.86 -17.13
N GLU A 94 12.10 -9.43 -18.25
CA GLU A 94 12.43 -10.31 -19.38
C GLU A 94 13.44 -11.36 -18.98
N THR A 95 14.50 -10.97 -18.26
CA THR A 95 15.52 -11.89 -17.76
C THR A 95 14.92 -12.95 -16.84
N PHE A 96 14.10 -12.53 -15.86
CA PHE A 96 13.44 -13.44 -14.95
C PHE A 96 12.51 -14.40 -15.67
N VAL A 97 11.68 -13.89 -16.58
CA VAL A 97 10.71 -14.72 -17.32
C VAL A 97 11.43 -15.70 -18.27
N ARG A 98 12.49 -15.27 -18.93
CA ARG A 98 13.29 -16.15 -19.81
C ARG A 98 13.95 -17.27 -19.03
N ALA A 99 14.47 -16.98 -17.83
CA ALA A 99 15.18 -17.97 -17.03
C ALA A 99 14.24 -18.95 -16.31
N LYS A 100 13.07 -18.48 -15.84
CA LYS A 100 12.21 -19.25 -14.91
C LYS A 100 10.79 -19.47 -15.42
N GLY A 101 10.37 -18.79 -16.48
CA GLY A 101 9.00 -18.86 -17.00
C GLY A 101 8.06 -17.82 -16.39
N MET A 102 6.89 -17.67 -17.04
CA MET A 102 5.91 -16.65 -16.70
C MET A 102 5.26 -16.82 -15.32
N ASN A 103 5.12 -18.04 -14.83
CA ASN A 103 4.36 -18.40 -13.64
C ASN A 103 5.20 -19.14 -12.59
N SER A 104 6.50 -19.02 -12.63
CA SER A 104 7.44 -19.68 -11.71
C SER A 104 7.23 -19.35 -10.24
N PHE A 105 6.52 -18.26 -9.93
CA PHE A 105 6.12 -17.89 -8.57
C PHE A 105 5.16 -18.91 -7.91
N TYR A 106 4.55 -19.83 -8.66
CA TYR A 106 3.79 -20.96 -8.11
C TYR A 106 4.68 -22.12 -7.68
N GLU A 107 5.90 -22.21 -8.20
CA GLU A 107 6.79 -23.36 -8.04
C GLU A 107 7.54 -23.34 -6.71
N SER A 108 7.91 -22.16 -6.22
CA SER A 108 8.57 -22.01 -4.93
C SER A 108 8.38 -20.62 -4.30
N VAL A 109 8.57 -20.56 -2.98
CA VAL A 109 8.56 -19.31 -2.20
C VAL A 109 9.68 -18.38 -2.66
N GLU A 110 10.85 -18.92 -3.02
CA GLU A 110 12.01 -18.16 -3.51
C GLU A 110 11.67 -17.48 -4.83
N ASN A 111 11.10 -18.20 -5.78
CA ASN A 111 10.68 -17.65 -7.07
C ASN A 111 9.60 -16.57 -6.89
N ARG A 112 8.66 -16.78 -5.96
CA ARG A 112 7.65 -15.79 -5.64
C ARG A 112 8.27 -14.53 -5.03
N LYS A 113 9.20 -14.68 -4.07
CA LYS A 113 9.92 -13.56 -3.47
C LYS A 113 10.74 -12.79 -4.51
N GLU A 114 11.42 -13.49 -5.42
CA GLU A 114 12.16 -12.86 -6.52
C GLU A 114 11.24 -12.09 -7.47
N CYS A 115 10.11 -12.67 -7.87
CA CYS A 115 9.09 -11.99 -8.65
C CYS A 115 8.60 -10.72 -7.95
N CYS A 116 8.31 -10.78 -6.64
CA CYS A 116 7.92 -9.61 -5.85
C CYS A 116 9.05 -8.58 -5.75
N ASN A 117 10.28 -9.00 -5.61
CA ASN A 117 11.43 -8.10 -5.57
C ASN A 117 11.55 -7.30 -6.87
N ILE A 118 11.51 -7.99 -8.02
CA ILE A 118 11.63 -7.36 -9.35
C ILE A 118 10.43 -6.42 -9.60
N ARG A 119 9.21 -6.89 -9.33
CA ARG A 119 7.99 -6.20 -9.73
C ARG A 119 7.46 -5.18 -8.71
N LYS A 120 7.95 -5.21 -7.47
CA LYS A 120 7.46 -4.32 -6.39
C LYS A 120 8.58 -3.64 -5.63
N VAL A 121 9.53 -4.40 -5.06
CA VAL A 121 10.54 -3.82 -4.15
C VAL A 121 11.47 -2.87 -4.88
N LYS A 122 12.01 -3.27 -6.04
CA LYS A 122 12.87 -2.41 -6.85
C LYS A 122 12.14 -1.12 -7.32
N PRO A 123 10.91 -1.20 -7.89
CA PRO A 123 10.14 0.01 -8.20
C PRO A 123 9.81 0.88 -6.98
N LEU A 124 9.47 0.28 -5.83
CA LEU A 124 9.25 1.02 -4.59
C LEU A 124 10.49 1.79 -4.17
N ASN A 125 11.65 1.14 -4.13
CA ASN A 125 12.90 1.81 -3.76
C ASN A 125 13.22 2.98 -4.69
N ARG A 126 12.91 2.85 -5.99
CA ARG A 126 13.05 3.94 -6.95
C ARG A 126 12.06 5.09 -6.68
N ALA A 127 10.81 4.76 -6.32
CA ALA A 127 9.79 5.76 -5.99
C ALA A 127 10.10 6.52 -4.69
N LEU A 128 10.78 5.87 -3.75
CA LEU A 128 11.16 6.46 -2.45
C LEU A 128 12.45 7.29 -2.51
N GLN A 129 13.13 7.37 -3.66
CA GLN A 129 14.35 8.16 -3.78
C GLN A 129 14.10 9.63 -3.48
N GLY A 130 14.81 10.18 -2.51
CA GLY A 130 14.71 11.58 -2.09
C GLY A 130 13.54 11.87 -1.14
N ALA A 131 12.69 10.90 -0.82
CA ALA A 131 11.68 11.03 0.22
C ALA A 131 12.31 10.96 1.62
N GLU A 132 11.73 11.69 2.58
CA GLU A 132 12.06 11.63 4.00
C GLU A 132 10.93 10.98 4.81
N VAL A 133 9.71 10.96 4.26
CA VAL A 133 8.55 10.27 4.86
C VAL A 133 7.83 9.45 3.81
N TRP A 134 7.54 8.21 4.16
CA TRP A 134 6.73 7.27 3.39
C TRP A 134 5.41 6.96 4.11
N ILE A 135 4.30 7.44 3.57
CA ILE A 135 2.96 7.11 4.07
C ILE A 135 2.52 5.74 3.54
N THR A 136 1.91 4.93 4.42
CA THR A 136 1.34 3.61 4.08
C THR A 136 -0.07 3.46 4.61
N GLY A 137 -0.87 2.59 3.99
CA GLY A 137 -2.24 2.25 4.42
C GLY A 137 -2.29 1.05 5.37
N LEU A 138 -1.32 0.90 6.28
CA LEU A 138 -1.32 -0.21 7.22
C LEU A 138 -2.28 0.04 8.39
N ARG A 139 -3.00 -1.03 8.79
CA ARG A 139 -3.81 -1.08 10.03
C ARG A 139 -3.35 -2.24 10.91
N ALA A 140 -3.38 -2.06 12.21
CA ALA A 140 -3.01 -3.11 13.18
C ALA A 140 -3.86 -4.38 13.03
N GLU A 141 -5.15 -4.22 12.76
CA GLU A 141 -6.08 -5.34 12.59
C GLU A 141 -5.83 -6.24 11.37
N GLN A 142 -5.02 -5.80 10.41
CA GLN A 142 -4.80 -6.57 9.16
C GLN A 142 -3.96 -7.84 9.35
N SER A 143 -3.13 -7.90 10.38
CA SER A 143 -2.36 -9.10 10.74
C SER A 143 -1.71 -8.95 12.12
N ASP A 144 -1.43 -10.08 12.78
CA ASP A 144 -0.76 -10.10 14.09
C ASP A 144 0.62 -9.43 14.06
N ASN A 145 1.33 -9.48 12.93
CA ASN A 145 2.64 -8.86 12.75
C ASN A 145 2.59 -7.31 12.76
N ARG A 146 1.41 -6.70 12.80
CA ARG A 146 1.23 -5.25 12.74
C ARG A 146 0.70 -4.63 14.03
N LYS A 147 0.37 -5.47 15.02
CA LYS A 147 -0.23 -5.02 16.30
C LYS A 147 0.64 -4.04 17.08
N ASP A 148 1.97 -4.21 16.99
CA ASP A 148 2.94 -3.39 17.72
C ASP A 148 3.56 -2.28 16.86
N MET A 149 3.04 -2.04 15.66
CA MET A 149 3.56 -0.97 14.79
C MET A 149 3.12 0.40 15.29
N ALA A 150 4.04 1.34 15.32
CA ALA A 150 3.74 2.73 15.66
C ALA A 150 3.10 3.48 14.47
N MET A 151 2.36 4.56 14.78
CA MET A 151 1.85 5.46 13.75
C MET A 151 2.99 6.10 12.95
N ILE A 152 4.08 6.48 13.62
CA ILE A 152 5.32 6.97 12.99
C ILE A 152 6.48 6.16 13.52
N GLU A 153 7.28 5.58 12.64
CA GLU A 153 8.47 4.81 12.96
C GLU A 153 9.63 5.14 12.01
N TRP A 154 10.88 5.02 12.50
CA TRP A 154 12.05 5.17 11.66
C TRP A 154 12.38 3.85 10.96
N ASP A 155 12.43 3.86 9.63
CA ASP A 155 12.86 2.71 8.81
C ASP A 155 14.37 2.80 8.60
N GLU A 156 15.12 2.03 9.40
CA GLU A 156 16.58 1.98 9.34
C GLU A 156 17.10 1.50 7.96
N GLN A 157 16.38 0.61 7.31
CA GLN A 157 16.81 0.08 6.02
C GLN A 157 16.69 1.12 4.91
N ARG A 158 15.66 1.97 4.98
CA ARG A 158 15.39 3.00 3.96
C ARG A 158 15.83 4.39 4.36
N GLN A 159 16.23 4.58 5.62
CA GLN A 159 16.66 5.87 6.18
C GLN A 159 15.62 6.98 5.98
N LEU A 160 14.36 6.66 6.28
CA LEU A 160 13.22 7.59 6.25
C LEU A 160 12.21 7.26 7.35
N TYR A 161 11.30 8.18 7.63
CA TYR A 161 10.15 7.90 8.50
C TYR A 161 9.07 7.16 7.73
N LYS A 162 8.54 6.09 8.33
CA LYS A 162 7.34 5.41 7.86
C LYS A 162 6.15 5.91 8.67
N PHE A 163 5.15 6.46 8.00
CA PHE A 163 3.95 7.01 8.61
C PHE A 163 2.73 6.18 8.23
N ASN A 164 2.07 5.63 9.25
CA ASN A 164 0.93 4.72 9.15
C ASN A 164 -0.33 5.41 9.74
N PRO A 165 -0.95 6.38 9.06
CA PRO A 165 -1.99 7.23 9.67
C PRO A 165 -3.26 6.48 10.06
N LEU A 166 -3.50 5.28 9.51
CA LEU A 166 -4.66 4.44 9.81
C LEU A 166 -4.34 3.30 10.77
N ILE A 167 -3.15 3.26 11.39
CA ILE A 167 -2.70 2.10 12.18
C ILE A 167 -3.70 1.68 13.27
N ASN A 168 -4.34 2.65 13.91
CA ASN A 168 -5.29 2.43 15.01
C ASN A 168 -6.75 2.38 14.55
N TRP A 169 -7.04 2.49 13.24
CA TRP A 169 -8.40 2.44 12.73
C TRP A 169 -8.91 1.00 12.68
N SER A 170 -10.15 0.81 13.12
CA SER A 170 -10.89 -0.43 12.88
C SER A 170 -11.34 -0.55 11.41
N TYR A 171 -11.70 -1.77 11.01
CA TYR A 171 -12.30 -2.00 9.69
C TYR A 171 -13.61 -1.21 9.54
N ASP A 172 -14.43 -1.19 10.58
CA ASP A 172 -15.74 -0.51 10.56
C ASP A 172 -15.60 1.01 10.42
N GLU A 173 -14.63 1.64 11.10
CA GLU A 173 -14.33 3.07 10.94
C GLU A 173 -13.89 3.40 9.52
N MET A 174 -13.06 2.55 8.91
CA MET A 174 -12.62 2.71 7.53
C MET A 174 -13.82 2.62 6.56
N ILE A 175 -14.69 1.62 6.73
CA ILE A 175 -15.88 1.45 5.89
C ILE A 175 -16.87 2.60 6.08
N ALA A 176 -17.07 3.07 7.32
CA ALA A 176 -17.88 4.24 7.61
C ALA A 176 -17.38 5.48 6.85
N TYR A 177 -16.08 5.73 6.89
CA TYR A 177 -15.46 6.83 6.13
C TYR A 177 -15.68 6.69 4.61
N ILE A 178 -15.47 5.49 4.05
CA ILE A 178 -15.69 5.23 2.61
C ILE A 178 -17.13 5.56 2.22
N ASN A 179 -18.10 5.12 3.02
CA ASN A 179 -19.53 5.33 2.76
C ASN A 179 -19.91 6.81 2.88
N GLU A 180 -19.50 7.48 3.96
CA GLU A 180 -19.80 8.89 4.22
C GLU A 180 -19.26 9.78 3.09
N HIS A 181 -18.02 9.54 2.68
CA HIS A 181 -17.36 10.37 1.68
C HIS A 181 -17.51 9.85 0.25
N LYS A 182 -18.20 8.71 0.06
CA LYS A 182 -18.39 8.04 -1.23
C LYS A 182 -17.04 7.82 -1.94
N VAL A 183 -16.05 7.36 -1.18
CA VAL A 183 -14.69 7.13 -1.70
C VAL A 183 -14.72 6.01 -2.74
N PRO A 184 -14.14 6.18 -3.94
CA PRO A 184 -14.06 5.10 -4.90
C PRO A 184 -13.17 3.97 -4.36
N TYR A 185 -13.61 2.74 -4.49
CA TYR A 185 -12.86 1.55 -4.07
C TYR A 185 -12.94 0.44 -5.11
N ASN A 186 -12.08 -0.57 -4.98
CA ASN A 186 -12.01 -1.68 -5.91
C ASN A 186 -13.23 -2.60 -5.75
N THR A 187 -14.01 -2.77 -6.83
CA THR A 187 -15.24 -3.57 -6.83
C THR A 187 -15.01 -5.06 -6.56
N LEU A 188 -13.77 -5.54 -6.59
CA LEU A 188 -13.43 -6.89 -6.17
C LEU A 188 -13.70 -7.12 -4.68
N HIS A 189 -13.69 -6.07 -3.84
CA HIS A 189 -14.07 -6.20 -2.43
C HIS A 189 -15.50 -6.72 -2.27
N ASP A 190 -16.42 -6.30 -3.14
CA ASP A 190 -17.82 -6.77 -3.16
C ASP A 190 -17.95 -8.24 -3.58
N LYS A 191 -16.89 -8.82 -4.14
CA LYS A 191 -16.79 -10.20 -4.60
C LYS A 191 -15.95 -11.10 -3.67
N GLY A 192 -15.73 -10.67 -2.42
CA GLY A 192 -14.98 -11.45 -1.42
C GLY A 192 -13.45 -11.34 -1.51
N PHE A 193 -12.91 -10.41 -2.29
CA PHE A 193 -11.47 -10.16 -2.30
C PHE A 193 -11.09 -9.16 -1.18
N ILE A 194 -10.83 -9.64 0.02
CA ILE A 194 -10.53 -8.78 1.16
C ILE A 194 -9.14 -8.15 1.05
N SER A 195 -8.14 -8.90 0.58
CA SER A 195 -6.77 -8.42 0.38
C SER A 195 -6.39 -8.57 -1.09
N ILE A 196 -6.28 -7.46 -1.82
CA ILE A 196 -6.00 -7.45 -3.25
C ILE A 196 -4.52 -7.22 -3.52
N GLY A 197 -3.96 -7.94 -4.49
CA GLY A 197 -2.61 -7.75 -5.02
C GLY A 197 -2.57 -8.09 -6.50
N CYS A 198 -1.47 -8.72 -6.98
CA CYS A 198 -1.41 -9.21 -8.36
C CYS A 198 -2.51 -10.25 -8.61
N ALA A 199 -3.16 -10.20 -9.77
CA ALA A 199 -4.24 -11.12 -10.15
C ALA A 199 -3.87 -12.61 -9.97
N PRO A 200 -2.71 -13.10 -10.45
CA PRO A 200 -2.34 -14.50 -10.27
C PRO A 200 -1.98 -14.87 -8.81
N CYS A 201 -1.84 -13.90 -7.90
CA CYS A 201 -1.48 -14.11 -6.50
C CYS A 201 -2.63 -13.81 -5.53
N THR A 202 -3.85 -13.67 -6.03
CA THR A 202 -4.99 -13.26 -5.22
C THR A 202 -6.26 -14.00 -5.66
N ARG A 203 -6.99 -14.57 -4.70
CA ARG A 203 -8.36 -15.10 -4.89
C ARG A 203 -9.32 -14.45 -3.91
N ALA A 204 -10.60 -14.58 -4.17
CA ALA A 204 -11.62 -14.35 -3.15
C ALA A 204 -11.43 -15.31 -1.98
N ILE A 205 -11.87 -14.91 -0.79
CA ILE A 205 -11.92 -15.78 0.39
C ILE A 205 -13.34 -16.30 0.60
N GLU A 206 -13.43 -17.47 1.24
CA GLU A 206 -14.71 -18.02 1.68
C GLU A 206 -15.12 -17.44 3.04
N PRO A 207 -16.41 -17.42 3.38
CA PRO A 207 -16.86 -16.97 4.69
C PRO A 207 -16.17 -17.72 5.83
N GLY A 208 -15.55 -16.98 6.74
CA GLY A 208 -14.81 -17.54 7.89
C GLY A 208 -13.32 -17.79 7.66
N GLU A 209 -12.81 -17.61 6.44
CA GLU A 209 -11.36 -17.62 6.20
C GLU A 209 -10.69 -16.33 6.74
N ASP A 210 -9.41 -16.46 7.08
CA ASP A 210 -8.57 -15.28 7.39
C ASP A 210 -8.56 -14.27 6.26
N ALA A 211 -8.53 -12.98 6.57
CA ALA A 211 -8.56 -11.88 5.58
C ALA A 211 -7.44 -11.98 4.53
N ARG A 212 -6.34 -12.63 4.83
CA ARG A 212 -5.21 -12.86 3.92
C ARG A 212 -5.16 -14.28 3.34
N ALA A 213 -6.14 -15.14 3.61
CA ALA A 213 -6.20 -16.50 3.09
C ALA A 213 -6.16 -16.53 1.54
N GLY A 214 -6.74 -15.53 0.89
CA GLY A 214 -6.72 -15.36 -0.55
C GLY A 214 -5.36 -14.99 -1.16
N ARG A 215 -4.35 -14.62 -0.36
CA ARG A 215 -3.02 -14.24 -0.83
C ARG A 215 -2.11 -15.46 -0.85
N TRP A 216 -1.43 -15.71 -2.01
CA TRP A 216 -0.53 -16.85 -2.19
C TRP A 216 -1.12 -18.12 -1.55
N TRP A 217 -2.37 -18.44 -1.88
CA TRP A 217 -3.17 -19.51 -1.25
C TRP A 217 -2.55 -20.90 -1.38
N TRP A 218 -1.60 -21.06 -2.29
CA TRP A 218 -0.85 -22.31 -2.49
C TRP A 218 0.34 -22.46 -1.55
N GLU A 219 0.70 -21.45 -0.76
CA GLU A 219 1.82 -21.47 0.19
C GLU A 219 1.32 -21.74 1.61
N ALA A 220 2.07 -22.59 2.34
CA ALA A 220 1.87 -22.80 3.78
C ALA A 220 2.65 -21.79 4.66
N SER A 221 3.52 -20.95 4.06
CA SER A 221 4.40 -20.02 4.77
C SER A 221 3.72 -18.72 5.18
N GLN A 222 4.42 -17.89 5.97
CA GLN A 222 3.99 -16.53 6.28
C GLN A 222 3.80 -15.71 4.98
N LYS A 223 2.60 -15.17 4.79
CA LYS A 223 2.12 -14.57 3.55
C LYS A 223 2.45 -13.06 3.48
N GLU A 224 3.75 -12.72 3.42
CA GLU A 224 4.20 -11.32 3.25
C GLU A 224 5.04 -11.13 1.97
N CYS A 225 4.89 -9.96 1.34
CA CYS A 225 5.54 -9.67 0.06
C CYS A 225 6.91 -8.97 0.17
N GLY A 226 7.38 -8.72 1.38
CA GLY A 226 8.65 -8.04 1.63
C GLY A 226 8.66 -6.52 1.43
N LEU A 227 7.54 -5.89 1.06
CA LEU A 227 7.43 -4.42 0.99
C LEU A 227 7.52 -3.78 2.37
N HIS A 228 6.91 -4.43 3.36
CA HIS A 228 6.86 -4.00 4.75
C HIS A 228 7.58 -5.04 5.63
N ALA A 229 8.82 -5.42 5.25
CA ALA A 229 9.59 -6.37 6.03
C ALA A 229 9.74 -5.84 7.47
N THR A 230 9.13 -6.54 8.43
CA THR A 230 9.47 -6.44 9.85
C THR A 230 10.77 -7.19 10.09
N LYS A 231 11.58 -6.68 11.01
CA LYS A 231 12.87 -7.29 11.45
C LYS A 231 12.69 -8.73 11.89
#